data_dd20e7c179eebc7e31e6a51b0307db38
#
_entry.id   dd20e7c179eebc7e31e6a51b0307db38
#
_cell.length_a   1.000
_cell.length_b   1.000
_cell.length_c   1.000
_cell.angle_alpha   90.00
_cell.angle_beta   90.00
_cell.angle_gamma   90.00
#
_symmetry.space_group_name_H-M   'P 1'
#
loop_
_entity.id
_entity.type
_entity.pdbx_description
1 polymer ?
#
loop_
_entity_poly.entity_id
_entity_poly.type
_entity_poly.pdbx_seq_one_letter_code
_entity_poly.pdbx_strand_id
1 'polypeptide(L)'
;MRRFFIAMITVVLMTSAVFLSGCSLGTPDRETELKDTLSTTYSELNSTFSGQTGKYPLVAEYLGSWAKSNNLTVKENAEHYMVIVNPATEGCEKKESTVLECAVKTADFDNSMEPLAVSMTALLGPETHGKITLIVTENNDGNMIGASSVDPKYYECDNFINMEYSKEIQLLTSGSHAFSSTMTADLQTASPAYSKTYTLTMSTSAYADPFDFDSHYPNPVDTIGSLLATEKSSGNLFQLVSFDCKTENGYTPSSATAVVAIDDNDVESFTKK
;
A
#
# COMPACT_ATOMS: atom_id res chain seq x y z
N MET A 1 -8.51 24.98 1.58
CA MET A 1 -8.48 24.58 3.00
C MET A 1 -9.89 24.53 3.64
N ARG A 2 -10.58 25.65 3.89
CA ARG A 2 -11.87 25.63 4.61
C ARG A 2 -12.98 24.75 3.98
N ARG A 3 -13.04 24.61 2.65
CA ARG A 3 -14.01 23.73 1.95
C ARG A 3 -13.63 22.25 2.00
N PHE A 4 -12.35 21.93 2.04
CA PHE A 4 -11.84 20.56 2.23
C PHE A 4 -12.14 20.05 3.64
N PHE A 5 -11.92 20.87 4.65
CA PHE A 5 -12.21 20.55 6.04
C PHE A 5 -13.70 20.19 6.25
N ILE A 6 -14.61 20.95 5.65
CA ILE A 6 -16.06 20.70 5.76
C ILE A 6 -16.42 19.37 5.06
N ALA A 7 -15.81 19.07 3.94
CA ALA A 7 -16.09 17.87 3.18
C ALA A 7 -15.55 16.61 3.88
N MET A 8 -14.36 16.68 4.51
CA MET A 8 -13.76 15.60 5.28
C MET A 8 -14.52 15.32 6.56
N ILE A 9 -15.01 16.36 7.25
CA ILE A 9 -15.94 16.22 8.38
C ILE A 9 -17.20 15.45 7.96
N THR A 10 -17.69 15.66 6.74
CA THR A 10 -18.88 14.96 6.22
C THR A 10 -18.60 13.48 5.97
N VAL A 11 -17.39 13.09 5.57
CA VAL A 11 -17.01 11.66 5.41
C VAL A 11 -16.89 10.97 6.75
N VAL A 12 -16.27 11.61 7.74
CA VAL A 12 -16.23 11.07 9.12
C VAL A 12 -17.64 10.90 9.68
N LEU A 13 -18.52 11.83 9.38
CA LEU A 13 -19.94 11.74 9.79
C LEU A 13 -20.72 10.67 9.00
N MET A 14 -20.43 10.46 7.72
CA MET A 14 -21.05 9.38 6.94
C MET A 14 -20.51 8.01 7.33
N THR A 15 -19.21 7.88 7.63
CA THR A 15 -18.67 6.61 8.14
C THR A 15 -19.21 6.30 9.52
N SER A 16 -19.34 7.29 10.42
CA SER A 16 -20.02 7.09 11.70
C SER A 16 -21.50 6.67 11.53
N ALA A 17 -22.16 7.08 10.46
CA ALA A 17 -23.54 6.64 10.16
C ALA A 17 -23.62 5.17 9.68
N VAL A 18 -22.59 4.65 9.03
CA VAL A 18 -22.52 3.22 8.65
C VAL A 18 -22.26 2.34 9.87
N PHE A 19 -21.55 2.86 10.89
CA PHE A 19 -21.34 2.17 12.18
C PHE A 19 -22.57 2.13 13.07
N LEU A 20 -23.65 2.82 12.71
CA LEU A 20 -24.79 3.09 13.60
C LEU A 20 -26.03 2.21 13.37
N SER A 21 -25.93 1.11 12.64
CA SER A 21 -27.04 0.15 12.52
C SER A 21 -27.32 -0.63 13.83
N GLY A 22 -27.14 0.00 14.95
CA GLY A 22 -27.46 -0.60 16.27
C GLY A 22 -27.22 0.27 17.49
N CYS A 23 -26.67 1.49 17.34
CA CYS A 23 -26.48 2.41 18.46
C CYS A 23 -27.28 3.69 18.23
N SER A 24 -27.82 4.28 19.29
CA SER A 24 -28.42 5.63 19.19
C SER A 24 -27.39 6.59 18.61
N LEU A 25 -27.82 7.41 17.65
CA LEU A 25 -27.03 8.56 17.17
C LEU A 25 -26.48 9.30 18.38
N GLY A 26 -25.16 9.51 18.41
CA GLY A 26 -24.52 10.32 19.45
C GLY A 26 -25.26 11.64 19.61
N THR A 27 -25.22 12.19 20.81
CA THR A 27 -25.85 13.46 21.08
C THR A 27 -25.22 14.55 20.18
N PRO A 28 -25.91 15.63 19.84
CA PRO A 28 -25.34 16.77 19.09
C PRO A 28 -24.05 17.29 19.72
N ASP A 29 -23.91 17.18 21.04
CA ASP A 29 -22.72 17.57 21.80
C ASP A 29 -21.48 16.73 21.42
N ARG A 30 -21.64 15.40 21.26
CA ARG A 30 -20.52 14.53 20.90
C ARG A 30 -20.02 14.78 19.47
N GLU A 31 -20.90 15.07 18.55
CA GLU A 31 -20.52 15.43 17.17
C GLU A 31 -19.70 16.72 17.14
N THR A 32 -20.13 17.72 17.92
CA THR A 32 -19.39 18.98 18.04
C THR A 32 -18.04 18.77 18.69
N GLU A 33 -17.96 17.97 19.75
CA GLU A 33 -16.73 17.61 20.42
C GLU A 33 -15.73 16.91 19.46
N LEU A 34 -16.20 15.97 18.66
CA LEU A 34 -15.34 15.27 17.68
C LEU A 34 -14.85 16.23 16.58
N LYS A 35 -15.66 17.18 16.14
CA LYS A 35 -15.23 18.21 15.17
C LYS A 35 -14.14 19.13 15.74
N ASP A 36 -14.31 19.55 16.97
CA ASP A 36 -13.32 20.39 17.66
C ASP A 36 -12.03 19.59 17.90
N THR A 37 -12.16 18.31 18.29
CA THR A 37 -11.03 17.40 18.46
C THR A 37 -10.28 17.19 17.15
N LEU A 38 -10.98 16.96 16.04
CA LEU A 38 -10.34 16.83 14.72
C LEU A 38 -9.55 18.09 14.35
N SER A 39 -10.15 19.26 14.53
CA SER A 39 -9.49 20.54 14.23
C SER A 39 -8.23 20.75 15.07
N THR A 40 -8.32 20.43 16.36
CA THR A 40 -7.19 20.55 17.31
C THR A 40 -6.10 19.54 16.94
N THR A 41 -6.45 18.27 16.78
CA THR A 41 -5.50 17.19 16.44
C THR A 41 -4.77 17.49 15.14
N TYR A 42 -5.49 17.95 14.10
CA TYR A 42 -4.85 18.35 12.84
C TYR A 42 -3.87 19.50 13.02
N SER A 43 -4.27 20.52 13.80
CA SER A 43 -3.41 21.67 14.07
C SER A 43 -2.14 21.29 14.83
N GLU A 44 -2.26 20.38 15.80
CA GLU A 44 -1.12 19.84 16.56
C GLU A 44 -0.19 19.03 15.69
N LEU A 45 -0.72 18.11 14.89
CA LEU A 45 0.07 17.31 13.92
C LEU A 45 0.80 18.24 12.94
N ASN A 46 0.09 19.21 12.37
CA ASN A 46 0.67 20.14 11.44
C ASN A 46 1.79 20.99 12.08
N SER A 47 1.60 21.47 13.31
CA SER A 47 2.63 22.21 14.01
C SER A 47 3.85 21.36 14.39
N THR A 48 3.65 20.06 14.62
CA THR A 48 4.68 19.12 15.03
C THR A 48 5.49 18.60 13.85
N PHE A 49 4.84 18.30 12.73
CA PHE A 49 5.45 17.53 11.63
C PHE A 49 5.57 18.30 10.32
N SER A 50 4.93 19.47 10.14
CA SER A 50 5.03 20.23 8.89
C SER A 50 6.48 20.55 8.53
N GLY A 51 6.86 20.23 7.29
CA GLY A 51 8.22 20.41 6.79
C GLY A 51 9.25 19.45 7.37
N GLN A 52 8.82 18.47 8.18
CA GLN A 52 9.71 17.40 8.65
C GLN A 52 9.66 16.19 7.69
N THR A 53 10.75 15.48 7.59
CA THR A 53 10.87 14.27 6.77
C THR A 53 11.54 13.14 7.55
N GLY A 54 11.12 11.92 7.26
CA GLY A 54 11.97 10.75 7.37
C GLY A 54 12.03 10.02 8.70
N LYS A 55 11.05 10.15 9.64
CA LYS A 55 11.20 9.35 10.87
C LYS A 55 9.87 8.88 11.45
N TYR A 56 9.44 7.69 11.09
CA TYR A 56 8.32 7.01 11.72
C TYR A 56 8.41 6.93 13.27
N PRO A 57 9.59 6.71 13.91
CA PRO A 57 9.69 6.72 15.36
C PRO A 57 9.18 7.99 16.04
N LEU A 58 9.28 9.16 15.39
CA LEU A 58 8.73 10.41 15.94
C LEU A 58 7.19 10.40 15.94
N VAL A 59 6.60 9.84 14.90
CA VAL A 59 5.13 9.66 14.83
C VAL A 59 4.69 8.67 15.90
N ALA A 60 5.40 7.57 16.06
CA ALA A 60 5.11 6.57 17.08
C ALA A 60 5.21 7.13 18.52
N GLU A 61 6.21 7.96 18.81
CA GLU A 61 6.36 8.64 20.10
C GLU A 61 5.19 9.61 20.37
N TYR A 62 4.83 10.42 19.37
CA TYR A 62 3.67 11.32 19.47
C TYR A 62 2.38 10.53 19.73
N LEU A 63 2.12 9.50 18.92
CA LEU A 63 0.92 8.66 19.05
C LEU A 63 0.85 7.95 20.39
N GLY A 64 1.98 7.45 20.91
CA GLY A 64 2.05 6.82 22.22
C GLY A 64 1.67 7.78 23.35
N SER A 65 2.15 9.02 23.28
CA SER A 65 1.82 10.09 24.22
C SER A 65 0.35 10.50 24.14
N TRP A 66 -0.14 10.67 22.92
CA TRP A 66 -1.54 10.99 22.65
C TRP A 66 -2.50 9.89 23.11
N ALA A 67 -2.18 8.63 22.83
CA ALA A 67 -2.98 7.48 23.27
C ALA A 67 -3.10 7.44 24.79
N LYS A 68 -1.99 7.67 25.50
CA LYS A 68 -1.99 7.73 26.95
C LYS A 68 -2.86 8.86 27.49
N SER A 69 -2.81 10.04 26.88
CA SER A 69 -3.60 11.21 27.30
C SER A 69 -5.11 11.00 27.10
N ASN A 70 -5.47 10.11 26.15
CA ASN A 70 -6.86 9.78 25.84
C ASN A 70 -7.32 8.45 26.46
N ASN A 71 -6.58 7.88 27.41
CA ASN A 71 -6.88 6.59 28.07
C ASN A 71 -7.01 5.40 27.10
N LEU A 72 -6.32 5.47 25.97
CA LEU A 72 -6.26 4.40 24.97
C LEU A 72 -5.13 3.42 25.27
N THR A 73 -5.24 2.20 24.77
CA THR A 73 -4.25 1.16 24.99
C THR A 73 -3.36 0.98 23.77
N VAL A 74 -2.06 1.25 23.91
CA VAL A 74 -1.08 0.82 22.92
C VAL A 74 -0.85 -0.68 23.08
N LYS A 75 -1.26 -1.46 22.08
CA LYS A 75 -1.11 -2.93 22.07
C LYS A 75 0.23 -3.36 21.56
N GLU A 76 0.74 -2.65 20.56
CA GLU A 76 2.04 -2.91 19.96
C GLU A 76 2.65 -1.61 19.44
N ASN A 77 3.95 -1.48 19.61
CA ASN A 77 4.77 -0.40 19.05
C ASN A 77 6.01 -1.05 18.46
N ALA A 78 5.95 -1.33 17.17
CA ALA A 78 7.00 -1.98 16.40
C ALA A 78 7.81 -0.95 15.60
N GLU A 79 8.83 -1.39 14.88
CA GLU A 79 9.73 -0.53 14.11
C GLU A 79 8.99 0.26 13.01
N HIS A 80 7.98 -0.37 12.37
CA HIS A 80 7.29 0.17 11.21
C HIS A 80 5.77 0.32 11.39
N TYR A 81 5.23 -0.01 12.56
CA TYR A 81 3.80 0.16 12.84
C TYR A 81 3.50 0.29 14.32
N MET A 82 2.34 0.87 14.63
CA MET A 82 1.78 0.94 15.96
C MET A 82 0.32 0.52 15.94
N VAL A 83 -0.09 -0.22 16.98
CA VAL A 83 -1.48 -0.64 17.19
C VAL A 83 -2.02 0.00 18.46
N ILE A 84 -3.07 0.80 18.32
CA ILE A 84 -3.75 1.48 19.43
C ILE A 84 -5.19 1.00 19.48
N VAL A 85 -5.68 0.67 20.67
CA VAL A 85 -7.03 0.14 20.85
C VAL A 85 -7.83 1.02 21.79
N ASN A 86 -9.03 1.38 21.35
CA ASN A 86 -10.12 1.83 22.19
C ASN A 86 -11.04 0.62 22.45
N PRO A 87 -11.10 0.11 23.71
CA PRO A 87 -11.94 -1.03 24.03
C PRO A 87 -13.42 -0.69 23.80
N ALA A 88 -14.25 -1.70 23.59
CA ALA A 88 -15.69 -1.50 23.54
C ALA A 88 -16.19 -0.80 24.82
N THR A 89 -17.17 0.09 24.66
CA THR A 89 -17.87 0.66 25.81
C THR A 89 -18.61 -0.43 26.58
N GLU A 90 -18.77 -0.24 27.87
CA GLU A 90 -19.44 -1.20 28.76
C GLU A 90 -20.83 -1.59 28.19
N GLY A 91 -21.07 -2.88 28.07
CA GLY A 91 -22.29 -3.44 27.47
C GLY A 91 -22.29 -3.49 25.92
N CYS A 92 -21.22 -3.02 25.27
CA CYS A 92 -21.07 -3.05 23.82
C CYS A 92 -19.98 -4.06 23.34
N GLU A 93 -19.53 -4.97 24.16
CA GLU A 93 -18.44 -5.91 23.89
C GLU A 93 -18.77 -6.90 22.75
N LYS A 94 -20.08 -7.08 22.47
CA LYS A 94 -20.58 -7.94 21.38
C LYS A 94 -20.90 -7.18 20.10
N LYS A 95 -20.73 -5.86 20.10
CA LYS A 95 -20.92 -5.06 18.88
C LYS A 95 -19.76 -5.27 17.93
N GLU A 96 -20.03 -4.99 16.66
CA GLU A 96 -19.06 -5.07 15.59
C GLU A 96 -17.76 -4.33 15.94
N SER A 97 -16.66 -5.00 15.72
CA SER A 97 -15.33 -4.44 15.87
C SER A 97 -14.92 -3.72 14.60
N THR A 98 -14.16 -2.66 14.74
CA THR A 98 -13.67 -1.85 13.63
C THR A 98 -12.16 -1.72 13.70
N VAL A 99 -11.50 -1.92 12.56
CA VAL A 99 -10.10 -1.58 12.36
C VAL A 99 -10.00 -0.39 11.42
N LEU A 100 -9.28 0.62 11.86
CA LEU A 100 -8.85 1.77 11.06
C LEU A 100 -7.37 1.56 10.74
N GLU A 101 -7.00 1.61 9.48
CA GLU A 101 -5.59 1.65 9.08
C GLU A 101 -5.26 3.01 8.49
N CYS A 102 -4.12 3.57 8.89
CA CYS A 102 -3.60 4.82 8.35
C CYS A 102 -2.12 4.65 8.00
N ALA A 103 -1.81 4.76 6.72
CA ALA A 103 -0.44 4.73 6.23
C ALA A 103 0.17 6.13 6.29
N VAL A 104 1.30 6.26 6.99
CA VAL A 104 2.04 7.51 7.11
C VAL A 104 3.24 7.50 6.16
N LYS A 105 3.27 8.46 5.24
CA LYS A 105 4.40 8.67 4.33
C LYS A 105 5.49 9.46 5.06
N THR A 106 6.56 8.80 5.43
CA THR A 106 7.66 9.46 6.16
C THR A 106 8.48 10.40 5.29
N ALA A 107 8.43 10.24 3.97
CA ALA A 107 9.05 11.16 3.02
C ALA A 107 8.22 12.45 2.80
N ASP A 108 6.92 12.42 3.08
CA ASP A 108 5.98 13.52 2.88
C ASP A 108 4.87 13.46 3.95
N PHE A 109 5.18 13.98 5.13
CA PHE A 109 4.22 14.02 6.23
C PHE A 109 3.01 14.92 5.94
N ASP A 110 3.15 15.96 5.12
CA ASP A 110 2.09 16.93 4.88
C ASP A 110 0.83 16.25 4.32
N ASN A 111 1.01 15.23 3.45
CA ASN A 111 -0.09 14.45 2.91
C ASN A 111 -0.63 13.35 3.86
N SER A 112 0.05 13.08 4.95
CA SER A 112 -0.35 12.05 5.92
C SER A 112 -1.09 12.63 7.13
N MET A 113 -0.99 13.93 7.38
CA MET A 113 -1.53 14.54 8.61
C MET A 113 -3.05 14.56 8.64
N GLU A 114 -3.71 14.81 7.51
CA GLU A 114 -5.17 14.80 7.46
C GLU A 114 -5.74 13.41 7.72
N PRO A 115 -5.35 12.34 6.99
CA PRO A 115 -5.83 10.99 7.28
C PRO A 115 -5.49 10.54 8.71
N LEU A 116 -4.32 10.90 9.22
CA LEU A 116 -3.94 10.57 10.58
C LEU A 116 -4.82 11.26 11.63
N ALA A 117 -5.08 12.56 11.48
CA ALA A 117 -5.96 13.32 12.37
C ALA A 117 -7.39 12.74 12.38
N VAL A 118 -7.90 12.37 11.18
CA VAL A 118 -9.20 11.73 11.05
C VAL A 118 -9.22 10.37 11.75
N SER A 119 -8.19 9.56 11.53
CA SER A 119 -8.07 8.22 12.14
C SER A 119 -7.99 8.29 13.66
N MET A 120 -7.19 9.22 14.18
CA MET A 120 -7.07 9.48 15.63
C MET A 120 -8.41 9.92 16.23
N THR A 121 -9.11 10.84 15.55
CA THR A 121 -10.44 11.30 16.01
C THR A 121 -11.47 10.19 15.94
N ALA A 122 -11.48 9.40 14.86
CA ALA A 122 -12.39 8.27 14.70
C ALA A 122 -12.13 7.16 15.73
N LEU A 123 -10.88 6.97 16.15
CA LEU A 123 -10.54 6.02 17.21
C LEU A 123 -11.20 6.38 18.55
N LEU A 124 -11.43 7.66 18.85
CA LEU A 124 -12.12 8.07 20.06
C LEU A 124 -13.59 7.61 20.08
N GLY A 125 -14.18 7.44 18.90
CA GLY A 125 -15.50 6.86 18.70
C GLY A 125 -16.65 7.71 19.22
N PRO A 126 -17.89 7.25 18.98
CA PRO A 126 -19.10 7.77 19.62
C PRO A 126 -19.17 7.34 21.09
N GLU A 127 -20.14 7.84 21.85
CA GLU A 127 -20.33 7.51 23.26
C GLU A 127 -20.49 5.99 23.52
N THR A 128 -21.06 5.29 22.55
CA THR A 128 -21.24 3.82 22.64
C THR A 128 -20.74 3.14 21.36
N HIS A 129 -19.72 2.32 21.48
CA HIS A 129 -19.08 1.65 20.34
C HIS A 129 -18.58 0.25 20.71
N GLY A 130 -18.42 -0.62 19.72
CA GLY A 130 -17.65 -1.85 19.82
C GLY A 130 -16.15 -1.55 19.90
N LYS A 131 -15.32 -2.57 19.91
CA LYS A 131 -13.86 -2.39 19.90
C LYS A 131 -13.42 -1.63 18.62
N ILE A 132 -12.66 -0.55 18.81
CA ILE A 132 -12.03 0.18 17.69
C ILE A 132 -10.52 0.02 17.82
N THR A 133 -9.86 -0.34 16.73
CA THR A 133 -8.41 -0.49 16.64
C THR A 133 -7.89 0.45 15.57
N LEU A 134 -6.88 1.23 15.90
CA LEU A 134 -6.13 2.02 14.93
C LEU A 134 -4.76 1.37 14.71
N ILE A 135 -4.46 1.06 13.46
CA ILE A 135 -3.16 0.60 13.01
C ILE A 135 -2.54 1.74 12.21
N VAL A 136 -1.45 2.31 12.71
CA VAL A 136 -0.68 3.31 11.97
C VAL A 136 0.57 2.64 11.43
N THR A 137 0.73 2.67 10.11
CA THR A 137 1.81 1.98 9.40
C THR A 137 2.75 2.97 8.73
N GLU A 138 4.03 2.63 8.65
CA GLU A 138 4.99 3.37 7.85
C GLU A 138 4.83 2.98 6.37
N ASN A 139 4.71 3.98 5.50
CA ASN A 139 4.70 3.79 4.06
C ASN A 139 5.82 4.62 3.42
N ASN A 140 6.91 3.95 3.08
CA ASN A 140 8.01 4.54 2.33
C ASN A 140 7.85 4.19 0.85
N ASP A 141 7.44 5.18 0.04
CA ASP A 141 7.44 5.13 -1.42
C ASP A 141 6.84 3.86 -2.05
N GLY A 142 5.71 3.41 -1.50
CA GLY A 142 4.98 2.26 -2.04
C GLY A 142 5.49 0.88 -1.61
N ASN A 143 6.51 0.80 -0.77
CA ASN A 143 7.04 -0.48 -0.29
C ASN A 143 6.14 -1.19 0.73
N MET A 144 5.12 -0.51 1.26
CA MET A 144 4.14 -1.05 2.22
C MET A 144 4.79 -1.82 3.40
N ILE A 145 6.01 -1.42 3.78
CA ILE A 145 6.81 -2.12 4.78
C ILE A 145 6.07 -2.20 6.12
N GLY A 146 5.39 -1.12 6.50
CA GLY A 146 4.59 -1.09 7.72
C GLY A 146 3.44 -2.09 7.66
N ALA A 147 2.59 -2.01 6.63
CA ALA A 147 1.43 -2.89 6.49
C ALA A 147 1.82 -4.37 6.39
N SER A 148 2.91 -4.69 5.66
CA SER A 148 3.40 -6.06 5.54
C SER A 148 4.02 -6.63 6.83
N SER A 149 4.38 -5.77 7.76
CA SER A 149 4.98 -6.15 9.06
C SER A 149 3.94 -6.36 10.16
N VAL A 150 2.71 -5.89 9.98
CA VAL A 150 1.64 -6.03 10.97
C VAL A 150 1.25 -7.49 11.15
N ASP A 151 1.17 -7.94 12.40
CA ASP A 151 0.65 -9.29 12.70
C ASP A 151 -0.81 -9.40 12.19
N PRO A 152 -1.13 -10.38 11.33
CA PRO A 152 -2.47 -10.57 10.76
C PRO A 152 -3.62 -10.60 11.76
N LYS A 153 -3.36 -11.01 13.01
CA LYS A 153 -4.36 -11.02 14.08
C LYS A 153 -5.00 -9.65 14.34
N TYR A 154 -4.30 -8.55 14.03
CA TYR A 154 -4.81 -7.19 14.25
C TYR A 154 -5.80 -6.75 13.15
N TYR A 155 -5.84 -7.47 12.03
CA TYR A 155 -6.80 -7.26 10.96
C TYR A 155 -8.09 -8.09 11.12
N GLU A 156 -8.18 -8.93 12.16
CA GLU A 156 -9.40 -9.68 12.47
C GLU A 156 -10.47 -8.72 13.03
N CYS A 157 -11.45 -8.36 12.19
CA CYS A 157 -12.50 -7.41 12.52
C CYS A 157 -13.76 -7.64 11.67
N ASP A 158 -14.86 -7.03 12.12
CA ASP A 158 -16.12 -7.02 11.34
C ASP A 158 -16.08 -5.93 10.27
N ASN A 159 -15.46 -4.78 10.57
CA ASN A 159 -15.34 -3.65 9.66
C ASN A 159 -13.87 -3.20 9.56
N PHE A 160 -13.38 -3.06 8.31
CA PHE A 160 -12.05 -2.54 8.02
C PHE A 160 -12.15 -1.26 7.19
N ILE A 161 -11.47 -0.21 7.63
CA ILE A 161 -11.43 1.09 6.94
C ILE A 161 -9.96 1.49 6.77
N ASN A 162 -9.55 1.61 5.50
CA ASN A 162 -8.27 2.20 5.17
C ASN A 162 -8.43 3.72 4.98
N MET A 163 -7.63 4.48 5.74
CA MET A 163 -7.65 5.93 5.76
C MET A 163 -6.46 6.45 4.96
N GLU A 164 -6.71 6.85 3.72
CA GLU A 164 -5.68 7.33 2.82
C GLU A 164 -5.97 8.73 2.33
N TYR A 165 -4.89 9.50 2.02
CA TYR A 165 -5.04 10.81 1.40
C TYR A 165 -5.51 10.64 -0.04
N SER A 166 -6.58 11.33 -0.38
CA SER A 166 -7.06 11.45 -1.76
C SER A 166 -7.34 12.93 -2.09
N LYS A 167 -7.06 13.32 -3.32
CA LYS A 167 -7.39 14.68 -3.82
C LYS A 167 -8.90 14.96 -3.83
N GLU A 168 -9.69 13.92 -3.87
CA GLU A 168 -11.15 13.95 -3.87
C GLU A 168 -11.68 13.07 -2.74
N ILE A 169 -12.88 13.43 -2.23
CA ILE A 169 -13.53 12.58 -1.24
C ILE A 169 -14.07 11.36 -1.97
N GLN A 170 -13.51 10.21 -1.68
CA GLN A 170 -13.89 8.95 -2.28
C GLN A 170 -14.11 7.90 -1.19
N LEU A 171 -15.17 7.12 -1.34
CA LEU A 171 -15.37 5.89 -0.59
C LEU A 171 -15.18 4.73 -1.57
N LEU A 172 -14.06 4.03 -1.43
CA LEU A 172 -13.80 2.82 -2.21
C LEU A 172 -14.35 1.62 -1.44
N THR A 173 -15.33 0.97 -2.01
CA THR A 173 -15.98 -0.22 -1.42
C THR A 173 -15.44 -1.54 -1.97
N SER A 174 -14.55 -1.47 -2.95
CA SER A 174 -13.85 -2.62 -3.52
C SER A 174 -12.48 -2.18 -4.05
N GLY A 175 -11.55 -3.10 -4.09
CA GLY A 175 -10.21 -2.85 -4.60
C GLY A 175 -9.68 -4.06 -5.36
N SER A 176 -8.63 -3.84 -6.15
CA SER A 176 -7.88 -4.90 -6.79
C SER A 176 -7.02 -5.62 -5.77
N HIS A 177 -6.94 -6.94 -5.88
CA HIS A 177 -5.96 -7.72 -5.13
C HIS A 177 -4.71 -7.92 -5.97
N ALA A 178 -3.56 -7.63 -5.37
CA ALA A 178 -2.27 -8.03 -5.93
C ALA A 178 -1.66 -9.11 -5.05
N PHE A 179 -1.08 -10.12 -5.67
CA PHE A 179 -0.25 -11.09 -4.97
C PHE A 179 1.11 -11.17 -5.65
N SER A 180 2.13 -11.36 -4.85
CA SER A 180 3.48 -11.62 -5.33
C SER A 180 3.78 -13.11 -5.15
N SER A 181 4.33 -13.72 -6.18
CA SER A 181 4.82 -15.10 -6.11
C SER A 181 6.25 -15.17 -6.62
N THR A 182 7.08 -15.92 -5.92
CA THR A 182 8.44 -16.22 -6.37
C THR A 182 8.47 -17.66 -6.85
N MET A 183 8.84 -17.86 -8.11
CA MET A 183 9.09 -19.18 -8.64
C MET A 183 10.60 -19.39 -8.74
N THR A 184 11.08 -20.46 -8.12
CA THR A 184 12.48 -20.86 -8.17
C THR A 184 12.59 -22.20 -8.89
N ALA A 185 13.52 -22.30 -9.83
CA ALA A 185 13.84 -23.53 -10.51
C ALA A 185 15.36 -23.74 -10.45
N ASP A 186 15.77 -24.95 -10.10
CA ASP A 186 17.18 -25.35 -10.18
C ASP A 186 17.55 -25.54 -11.65
N LEU A 187 18.43 -24.68 -12.14
CA LEU A 187 18.94 -24.77 -13.51
C LEU A 187 20.27 -25.53 -13.53
N GLN A 188 20.37 -26.51 -14.38
CA GLN A 188 21.66 -27.16 -14.69
C GLN A 188 22.35 -26.33 -15.78
N THR A 189 23.56 -25.88 -15.48
CA THR A 189 24.39 -25.21 -16.47
C THR A 189 25.07 -26.28 -17.36
N ALA A 190 25.05 -26.06 -18.66
CA ALA A 190 25.76 -26.88 -19.64
C ALA A 190 26.90 -26.07 -20.27
N SER A 191 27.90 -26.75 -20.78
CA SER A 191 28.93 -26.11 -21.59
C SER A 191 28.31 -25.49 -22.85
N PRO A 192 28.76 -24.30 -23.30
CA PRO A 192 28.24 -23.70 -24.52
C PRO A 192 28.40 -24.65 -25.72
N ALA A 193 27.31 -24.91 -26.43
CA ALA A 193 27.33 -25.68 -27.67
C ALA A 193 27.62 -24.80 -28.89
N TYR A 194 27.40 -23.49 -28.77
CA TYR A 194 27.51 -22.53 -29.86
C TYR A 194 28.46 -21.40 -29.50
N SER A 195 29.21 -20.91 -30.52
CA SER A 195 30.28 -19.94 -30.33
C SER A 195 29.84 -18.46 -30.49
N LYS A 196 28.74 -18.21 -31.20
CA LYS A 196 28.24 -16.87 -31.45
C LYS A 196 27.14 -16.50 -30.46
N THR A 197 27.30 -15.37 -29.81
CA THR A 197 26.31 -14.84 -28.88
C THR A 197 25.67 -13.57 -29.40
N TYR A 198 24.38 -13.42 -29.15
CA TYR A 198 23.58 -12.25 -29.48
C TYR A 198 22.86 -11.76 -28.24
N THR A 199 22.71 -10.44 -28.16
CA THR A 199 21.97 -9.79 -27.09
C THR A 199 20.69 -9.22 -27.64
N LEU A 200 19.56 -9.64 -27.07
CA LEU A 200 18.26 -9.09 -27.33
C LEU A 200 17.91 -8.16 -26.18
N THR A 201 17.56 -6.93 -26.49
CA THR A 201 17.15 -5.96 -25.47
C THR A 201 15.83 -5.34 -25.90
N MET A 202 14.90 -5.29 -24.96
CA MET A 202 13.68 -4.53 -25.10
C MET A 202 13.55 -3.56 -23.94
N SER A 203 13.19 -2.33 -24.23
CA SER A 203 12.89 -1.30 -23.24
C SER A 203 11.55 -0.66 -23.56
N THR A 204 10.80 -0.29 -22.54
CA THR A 204 9.61 0.53 -22.67
C THR A 204 9.89 1.91 -22.10
N SER A 205 9.54 2.96 -22.85
CA SER A 205 9.63 4.34 -22.39
C SER A 205 8.46 4.75 -21.49
N ALA A 206 7.42 3.93 -21.47
CA ALA A 206 6.24 4.20 -20.69
C ALA A 206 6.36 3.46 -19.37
N TYR A 207 6.36 4.23 -18.32
CA TYR A 207 6.20 3.74 -16.97
C TYR A 207 4.73 3.40 -16.78
N ALA A 208 4.41 2.12 -16.77
CA ALA A 208 3.06 1.68 -16.47
C ALA A 208 2.87 1.67 -14.95
N ASP A 209 1.88 2.40 -14.47
CA ASP A 209 1.33 2.17 -13.15
C ASP A 209 0.86 0.71 -13.10
N PRO A 210 1.33 -0.13 -12.16
CA PRO A 210 0.91 -1.53 -12.08
C PRO A 210 -0.59 -1.68 -11.85
N PHE A 211 -1.28 -0.62 -11.47
CA PHE A 211 -2.73 -0.55 -11.28
C PHE A 211 -3.49 0.13 -12.44
N ASP A 212 -2.77 0.63 -13.45
CA ASP A 212 -3.38 1.15 -14.68
C ASP A 212 -3.63 -0.01 -15.67
N PHE A 213 -4.78 -0.63 -15.55
CA PHE A 213 -5.20 -1.74 -16.41
C PHE A 213 -5.64 -1.30 -17.82
N ASP A 214 -5.81 0.00 -18.05
CA ASP A 214 -6.19 0.55 -19.37
C ASP A 214 -4.97 0.79 -20.26
N SER A 215 -3.77 0.87 -19.68
CA SER A 215 -2.52 1.07 -20.42
C SER A 215 -2.00 -0.26 -20.98
N HIS A 216 -2.04 -0.38 -22.28
CA HIS A 216 -1.57 -1.57 -23.01
C HIS A 216 -0.08 -1.42 -23.37
N TYR A 217 0.79 -1.32 -22.37
CA TYR A 217 2.23 -1.30 -22.63
C TYR A 217 2.79 -2.72 -22.73
N PRO A 218 3.60 -3.01 -23.76
CA PRO A 218 4.19 -4.32 -23.88
C PRO A 218 5.15 -4.57 -22.71
N ASN A 219 4.99 -5.71 -22.04
CA ASN A 219 5.92 -6.16 -21.01
C ASN A 219 7.21 -6.66 -21.65
N PRO A 220 8.38 -6.06 -21.39
CA PRO A 220 9.64 -6.47 -22.00
C PRO A 220 10.01 -7.92 -21.75
N VAL A 221 9.74 -8.42 -20.53
CA VAL A 221 10.01 -9.82 -20.16
C VAL A 221 9.17 -10.80 -20.94
N ASP A 222 7.88 -10.54 -21.02
CA ASP A 222 6.93 -11.36 -21.75
C ASP A 222 7.21 -11.35 -23.26
N THR A 223 7.53 -10.18 -23.79
CA THR A 223 7.84 -10.03 -25.23
C THR A 223 9.09 -10.80 -25.63
N ILE A 224 10.20 -10.66 -24.91
CA ILE A 224 11.42 -11.43 -25.19
C ILE A 224 11.18 -12.92 -24.95
N GLY A 225 10.50 -13.27 -23.85
CA GLY A 225 10.18 -14.67 -23.54
C GLY A 225 9.34 -15.33 -24.64
N SER A 226 8.32 -14.63 -25.13
CA SER A 226 7.47 -15.10 -26.24
C SER A 226 8.23 -15.22 -27.55
N LEU A 227 9.14 -14.27 -27.85
CA LEU A 227 10.01 -14.35 -29.00
C LEU A 227 10.90 -15.61 -28.95
N LEU A 228 11.60 -15.83 -27.83
CA LEU A 228 12.46 -17.00 -27.66
C LEU A 228 11.68 -18.31 -27.71
N ALA A 229 10.47 -18.36 -27.13
CA ALA A 229 9.60 -19.51 -27.20
C ALA A 229 9.16 -19.80 -28.65
N THR A 230 8.86 -18.76 -29.43
CA THR A 230 8.52 -18.87 -30.85
C THR A 230 9.69 -19.36 -31.67
N GLU A 231 10.89 -18.85 -31.47
CA GLU A 231 12.09 -19.30 -32.16
C GLU A 231 12.39 -20.78 -31.87
N LYS A 232 12.28 -21.18 -30.60
CA LYS A 232 12.43 -22.58 -30.21
C LYS A 232 11.39 -23.48 -30.86
N SER A 233 10.14 -23.07 -30.91
CA SER A 233 9.06 -23.83 -31.56
C SER A 233 9.19 -23.92 -33.09
N SER A 234 9.85 -22.91 -33.69
CA SER A 234 10.19 -22.90 -35.13
C SER A 234 11.37 -23.81 -35.47
N GLY A 235 12.00 -24.42 -34.49
CA GLY A 235 13.11 -25.37 -34.68
C GLY A 235 14.49 -24.71 -34.69
N ASN A 236 14.61 -23.42 -34.41
CA ASN A 236 15.90 -22.74 -34.32
C ASN A 236 16.65 -23.22 -33.08
N LEU A 237 17.95 -23.51 -33.24
CA LEU A 237 18.79 -24.02 -32.18
C LEU A 237 19.57 -22.92 -31.49
N PHE A 238 19.24 -22.65 -30.22
CA PHE A 238 19.95 -21.70 -29.40
C PHE A 238 20.04 -22.18 -27.94
N GLN A 239 20.96 -21.60 -27.22
CA GLN A 239 21.07 -21.73 -25.75
C GLN A 239 20.88 -20.37 -25.10
N LEU A 240 20.04 -20.28 -24.08
CA LEU A 240 19.92 -19.10 -23.25
C LEU A 240 21.12 -19.01 -22.31
N VAL A 241 21.89 -17.93 -22.40
CA VAL A 241 23.07 -17.68 -21.56
C VAL A 241 22.68 -16.90 -20.32
N SER A 242 21.90 -15.81 -20.48
CA SER A 242 21.34 -15.05 -19.37
C SER A 242 20.00 -14.43 -19.78
N PHE A 243 19.18 -14.14 -18.77
CA PHE A 243 17.96 -13.37 -18.91
C PHE A 243 17.82 -12.48 -17.70
N ASP A 244 17.90 -11.17 -17.92
CA ASP A 244 17.86 -10.16 -16.87
C ASP A 244 16.75 -9.17 -17.14
N CYS A 245 16.13 -8.64 -16.08
CA CYS A 245 15.18 -7.54 -16.19
C CYS A 245 15.47 -6.44 -15.18
N LYS A 246 15.05 -5.23 -15.53
CA LYS A 246 15.08 -4.07 -14.62
C LYS A 246 13.67 -3.59 -14.38
N THR A 247 13.40 -3.19 -13.15
CA THR A 247 12.17 -2.53 -12.75
C THR A 247 12.53 -1.15 -12.18
N GLU A 248 11.78 -0.13 -12.48
CA GLU A 248 12.01 1.21 -11.92
C GLU A 248 11.22 1.42 -10.62
N ASN A 249 10.08 0.75 -10.48
CA ASN A 249 9.19 0.87 -9.33
C ASN A 249 9.06 -0.42 -8.50
N GLY A 250 9.85 -1.44 -8.82
CA GLY A 250 9.79 -2.74 -8.18
C GLY A 250 8.66 -3.67 -8.67
N TYR A 251 7.73 -3.18 -9.50
CA TYR A 251 6.57 -3.96 -9.97
C TYR A 251 6.56 -4.22 -11.46
N THR A 252 6.82 -3.19 -12.26
CA THR A 252 6.69 -3.29 -13.72
C THR A 252 8.07 -3.31 -14.38
N PRO A 253 8.38 -4.31 -15.21
CA PRO A 253 9.63 -4.33 -15.95
C PRO A 253 9.75 -3.12 -16.91
N SER A 254 10.79 -2.33 -16.76
CA SER A 254 11.12 -1.23 -17.67
C SER A 254 12.00 -1.66 -18.82
N SER A 255 12.79 -2.72 -18.62
CA SER A 255 13.58 -3.36 -19.67
C SER A 255 13.85 -4.83 -19.36
N ALA A 256 14.07 -5.59 -20.42
CA ALA A 256 14.57 -6.96 -20.33
C ALA A 256 15.70 -7.17 -21.34
N THR A 257 16.65 -8.01 -20.96
CA THR A 257 17.80 -8.35 -21.79
C THR A 257 18.03 -9.86 -21.73
N ALA A 258 18.06 -10.50 -22.88
CA ALA A 258 18.45 -11.90 -23.05
C ALA A 258 19.74 -12.00 -23.82
N VAL A 259 20.67 -12.83 -23.34
CA VAL A 259 21.87 -13.23 -24.10
C VAL A 259 21.67 -14.67 -24.57
N VAL A 260 21.75 -14.89 -25.84
CA VAL A 260 21.58 -16.21 -26.46
C VAL A 260 22.81 -16.61 -27.27
N ALA A 261 23.22 -17.86 -27.17
CA ALA A 261 24.20 -18.45 -28.08
C ALA A 261 23.44 -19.24 -29.14
N ILE A 262 23.76 -19.00 -30.42
CA ILE A 262 23.00 -19.48 -31.57
C ILE A 262 23.87 -20.38 -32.46
N ASP A 263 23.28 -21.43 -33.02
CA ASP A 263 23.92 -22.23 -34.05
C ASP A 263 24.21 -21.37 -35.28
N ASP A 264 25.40 -21.52 -35.88
CA ASP A 264 25.84 -20.75 -37.03
C ASP A 264 24.88 -20.83 -38.24
N ASN A 265 24.18 -21.94 -38.40
CA ASN A 265 23.22 -22.17 -39.49
C ASN A 265 21.89 -21.45 -39.24
N ASP A 266 21.56 -21.13 -38.00
CA ASP A 266 20.29 -20.52 -37.62
C ASP A 266 20.38 -18.98 -37.44
N VAL A 267 21.58 -18.40 -37.46
CA VAL A 267 21.80 -16.97 -37.27
C VAL A 267 20.95 -16.11 -38.21
N GLU A 268 20.89 -16.47 -39.49
CA GLU A 268 20.17 -15.69 -40.48
C GLU A 268 18.66 -15.72 -40.25
N SER A 269 18.11 -16.89 -39.89
CA SER A 269 16.68 -17.03 -39.60
C SER A 269 16.28 -16.34 -38.30
N PHE A 270 17.18 -16.30 -37.32
CA PHE A 270 16.97 -15.68 -36.02
C PHE A 270 17.02 -14.14 -36.11
N THR A 271 17.83 -13.56 -36.99
CA THR A 271 18.07 -12.12 -37.06
C THR A 271 17.20 -11.39 -38.08
N LYS A 272 16.49 -12.08 -38.96
CA LYS A 272 15.66 -11.48 -40.04
C LYS A 272 14.22 -11.19 -39.64
N LYS A 273 13.79 -11.43 -38.44
CA LYS A 273 12.45 -11.13 -37.93
C LYS A 273 12.45 -9.84 -37.12
#